data_070b7cebc2e9169965f380ec18e59eab
#
_entry.id   070b7cebc2e9169965f380ec18e59eab
#
_cell.length_a   1.000
_cell.length_b   1.000
_cell.length_c   1.000
_cell.angle_alpha   90.00
_cell.angle_beta   90.00
_cell.angle_gamma   90.00
#
_symmetry.space_group_name_H-M   'P 1'
#
loop_
_entity.id
_entity.type
_entity.pdbx_description
1 polymer ?
#
loop_
_entity_poly.entity_id
_entity_poly.type
_entity_poly.pdbx_seq_one_letter_code
_entity_poly.pdbx_strand_id
1 'polypeptide(L)'
;MTGTQEKLKYWIFERKIATVLIAEYDGEAVGYALYYPIFGSFAAEGRVHLEDLFIKEEYRNQGIGKYFFDRIAGIVREEGYSAMEWSCLKNIFQIGR
;
A
#
# COMPACT_ATOMS: atom_id res chain seq x y z
N MET A 1 9.97 1.23 -20.36
CA MET A 1 8.65 0.98 -19.93
C MET A 1 7.75 2.16 -19.84
N THR A 2 7.77 2.93 -20.89
CA THR A 2 7.03 4.17 -20.88
C THR A 2 5.53 3.94 -20.74
N GLY A 3 4.99 2.94 -21.44
CA GLY A 3 3.55 2.69 -21.38
C GLY A 3 3.08 2.37 -19.98
N THR A 4 3.90 1.61 -19.23
CA THR A 4 3.55 1.26 -17.87
C THR A 4 3.58 2.48 -16.96
N GLN A 5 4.58 3.33 -17.13
CA GLN A 5 4.67 4.52 -16.32
C GLN A 5 3.50 5.45 -16.58
N GLU A 6 3.11 5.59 -17.85
CA GLU A 6 1.99 6.45 -18.20
C GLU A 6 0.69 5.91 -17.64
N LYS A 7 0.51 4.59 -17.67
CA LYS A 7 -0.69 3.98 -17.11
C LYS A 7 -0.76 4.17 -15.61
N LEU A 8 0.36 4.01 -14.92
CA LEU A 8 0.40 4.23 -13.48
C LEU A 8 0.04 5.67 -13.15
N LYS A 9 0.61 6.62 -13.87
CA LYS A 9 0.29 8.02 -13.64
C LYS A 9 -1.19 8.29 -13.84
N TYR A 10 -1.74 7.74 -14.91
CA TYR A 10 -3.15 7.97 -15.21
C TYR A 10 -4.04 7.45 -14.09
N TRP A 11 -3.87 6.20 -13.70
CA TRP A 11 -4.77 5.58 -12.72
C TRP A 11 -4.55 6.07 -11.31
N ILE A 12 -3.30 6.35 -10.95
CA ILE A 12 -2.98 6.74 -9.58
C ILE A 12 -3.13 8.24 -9.36
N PHE A 13 -2.58 9.04 -10.28
CA PHE A 13 -2.53 10.47 -10.05
C PHE A 13 -3.69 11.22 -10.69
N GLU A 14 -4.21 10.74 -11.80
CA GLU A 14 -5.33 11.42 -12.46
C GLU A 14 -6.66 10.85 -12.02
N ARG A 15 -6.83 9.55 -12.07
CA ARG A 15 -8.08 8.92 -11.66
C ARG A 15 -8.11 8.64 -10.17
N LYS A 16 -6.97 8.56 -9.53
CA LYS A 16 -6.84 8.40 -8.08
C LYS A 16 -7.60 7.22 -7.54
N ILE A 17 -7.53 6.10 -8.25
CA ILE A 17 -8.20 4.89 -7.77
C ILE A 17 -7.34 4.12 -6.77
N ALA A 18 -6.08 4.46 -6.66
CA ALA A 18 -5.18 3.82 -5.73
C ALA A 18 -4.24 4.86 -5.14
N THR A 19 -3.71 4.55 -3.97
CA THR A 19 -2.78 5.44 -3.27
C THR A 19 -1.45 4.74 -3.09
N VAL A 20 -0.37 5.48 -3.29
CA VAL A 20 0.98 4.98 -3.08
C VAL A 20 1.63 5.78 -1.98
N LEU A 21 2.13 5.07 -0.97
CA LEU A 21 2.95 5.68 0.08
C LEU A 21 4.40 5.32 -0.23
N ILE A 22 5.27 6.31 -0.12
CA ILE A 22 6.69 6.12 -0.37
C ILE A 22 7.44 6.29 0.94
N ALA A 23 8.32 5.34 1.25
CA ALA A 23 9.21 5.47 2.40
C ALA A 23 10.53 6.00 1.89
N GLU A 24 11.03 7.05 2.53
CA GLU A 24 12.30 7.65 2.17
C GLU A 24 13.24 7.57 3.35
N TYR A 25 14.49 7.33 3.06
CA TYR A 25 15.54 7.33 4.06
C TYR A 25 16.70 8.11 3.48
N ASP A 26 17.07 9.19 4.17
CA ASP A 26 18.20 10.01 3.75
C ASP A 26 18.05 10.50 2.31
N GLY A 27 16.82 10.87 1.93
CA GLY A 27 16.55 11.41 0.61
C GLY A 27 16.36 10.38 -0.48
N GLU A 28 16.42 9.11 -0.13
CA GLU A 28 16.28 8.03 -1.11
C GLU A 28 15.02 7.25 -0.87
N ALA A 29 14.29 6.95 -1.94
CA ALA A 29 13.10 6.11 -1.82
C ALA A 29 13.53 4.68 -1.59
N VAL A 30 13.13 4.09 -0.45
CA VAL A 30 13.58 2.76 -0.08
C VAL A 30 12.44 1.75 -0.04
N GLY A 31 11.21 2.18 -0.25
CA GLY A 31 10.09 1.26 -0.30
C GLY A 31 8.81 1.98 -0.66
N TYR A 32 7.79 1.18 -0.96
CA TYR A 32 6.47 1.76 -1.25
C TYR A 32 5.38 0.79 -0.86
N ALA A 33 4.19 1.33 -0.64
CA ALA A 33 2.99 0.55 -0.41
C ALA A 33 1.91 1.09 -1.34
N LEU A 34 1.20 0.18 -1.99
CA LEU A 34 0.10 0.54 -2.88
C LEU A 34 -1.18 -0.05 -2.34
N TYR A 35 -2.19 0.79 -2.14
CA TYR A 35 -3.46 0.30 -1.60
C TYR A 35 -4.61 1.05 -2.23
N TYR A 36 -5.80 0.47 -2.12
CA TYR A 36 -7.01 1.09 -2.64
C TYR A 36 -8.23 0.55 -1.90
N PRO A 37 -9.33 1.31 -1.91
CA PRO A 37 -10.54 0.86 -1.23
C PRO A 37 -11.28 -0.18 -2.07
N ILE A 38 -11.92 -1.11 -1.38
CA ILE A 38 -12.80 -2.08 -2.01
C ILE A 38 -14.11 -2.10 -1.23
N PHE A 39 -15.14 -2.61 -1.89
CA PHE A 39 -16.44 -2.72 -1.26
C PHE A 39 -16.74 -4.18 -0.97
N GLY A 40 -17.03 -4.49 0.29
CA GLY A 40 -17.41 -5.83 0.69
C GLY A 40 -18.92 -5.95 0.69
N SER A 41 -19.47 -6.58 -0.35
CA SER A 41 -20.92 -6.62 -0.48
C SER A 41 -21.60 -7.45 0.61
N PHE A 42 -20.91 -8.45 1.12
CA PHE A 42 -21.49 -9.28 2.16
C PHE A 42 -21.83 -8.46 3.42
N ALA A 43 -20.89 -7.65 3.86
CA ALA A 43 -21.11 -6.82 5.03
C ALA A 43 -21.53 -5.41 4.66
N ALA A 44 -21.60 -5.09 3.38
CA ALA A 44 -21.98 -3.78 2.88
C ALA A 44 -21.11 -2.67 3.47
N GLU A 45 -19.81 -2.87 3.42
CA GLU A 45 -18.89 -1.91 4.01
C GLU A 45 -17.65 -1.74 3.15
N GLY A 46 -16.98 -0.61 3.33
CA GLY A 46 -15.76 -0.32 2.63
C GLY A 46 -14.54 -0.81 3.39
N ARG A 47 -13.62 -1.42 2.67
CA ARG A 47 -12.37 -1.88 3.25
C ARG A 47 -11.22 -1.40 2.38
N VAL A 48 -10.01 -1.50 2.90
CA VAL A 48 -8.82 -1.14 2.17
C VAL A 48 -8.07 -2.41 1.81
N HIS A 49 -7.70 -2.51 0.55
CA HIS A 49 -6.91 -3.64 0.07
C HIS A 49 -5.47 -3.18 -0.17
N LEU A 50 -4.53 -3.79 0.53
CA LEU A 50 -3.12 -3.52 0.33
C LEU A 50 -2.63 -4.45 -0.77
N GLU A 51 -2.35 -3.87 -1.93
CA GLU A 51 -2.00 -4.64 -3.11
C GLU A 51 -0.53 -4.98 -3.15
N ASP A 52 0.33 -3.99 -2.89
CA ASP A 52 1.77 -4.19 -2.96
C ASP A 52 2.44 -3.53 -1.78
N LEU A 53 3.47 -4.19 -1.28
CA LEU A 53 4.34 -3.63 -0.26
C LEU A 53 5.75 -4.07 -0.60
N PHE A 54 6.60 -3.11 -0.92
CA PHE A 54 7.96 -3.40 -1.31
C PHE A 54 8.94 -2.57 -0.50
N ILE A 55 10.00 -3.21 -0.05
CA ILE A 55 11.10 -2.54 0.64
C ILE A 55 12.39 -3.08 0.06
N LYS A 56 13.31 -2.20 -0.28
CA LYS A 56 14.59 -2.61 -0.81
C LYS A 56 15.27 -3.56 0.17
N GLU A 57 15.96 -4.54 -0.37
CA GLU A 57 16.48 -5.63 0.44
C GLU A 57 17.37 -5.13 1.57
N GLU A 58 18.21 -4.15 1.29
CA GLU A 58 19.15 -3.67 2.30
C GLU A 58 18.48 -2.88 3.42
N TYR A 59 17.20 -2.57 3.27
CA TYR A 59 16.45 -1.84 4.29
C TYR A 59 15.40 -2.70 4.99
N ARG A 60 15.39 -3.98 4.71
CA ARG A 60 14.43 -4.89 5.32
C ARG A 60 14.82 -5.17 6.76
N ASN A 61 13.85 -5.63 7.54
CA ASN A 61 14.06 -5.99 8.95
C ASN A 61 14.44 -4.79 9.81
N GLN A 62 14.03 -3.60 9.40
CA GLN A 62 14.28 -2.39 10.16
C GLN A 62 13.00 -1.67 10.56
N GLY A 63 11.87 -2.37 10.47
CA GLY A 63 10.62 -1.80 10.91
C GLY A 63 9.86 -0.98 9.89
N ILE A 64 10.35 -0.90 8.66
CA ILE A 64 9.69 -0.09 7.64
C ILE A 64 8.36 -0.72 7.22
N GLY A 65 8.31 -2.06 7.12
CA GLY A 65 7.08 -2.74 6.80
C GLY A 65 6.02 -2.48 7.84
N LYS A 66 6.40 -2.57 9.11
CA LYS A 66 5.48 -2.29 10.19
C LYS A 66 5.02 -0.84 10.15
N TYR A 67 5.90 0.07 9.80
CA TYR A 67 5.54 1.47 9.69
C TYR A 67 4.45 1.66 8.62
N PHE A 68 4.61 1.00 7.47
CA PHE A 68 3.59 1.08 6.43
C PHE A 68 2.25 0.54 6.93
N PHE A 69 2.27 -0.62 7.59
CA PHE A 69 1.04 -1.19 8.11
C PHE A 69 0.37 -0.28 9.13
N ASP A 70 1.16 0.27 10.03
CA ASP A 70 0.60 1.16 11.05
C ASP A 70 0.02 2.42 10.41
N ARG A 71 0.68 2.93 9.41
CA ARG A 71 0.23 4.13 8.73
C ARG A 71 -1.09 3.88 8.00
N ILE A 72 -1.17 2.76 7.28
CA ILE A 72 -2.39 2.45 6.55
C ILE A 72 -3.52 2.12 7.51
N ALA A 73 -3.22 1.43 8.61
CA ALA A 73 -4.24 1.17 9.62
C ALA A 73 -4.79 2.46 10.20
N GLY A 74 -3.93 3.46 10.37
CA GLY A 74 -4.39 4.77 10.82
C GLY A 74 -5.34 5.41 9.82
N ILE A 75 -5.01 5.31 8.54
CA ILE A 75 -5.87 5.86 7.50
C ILE A 75 -7.20 5.13 7.47
N VAL A 76 -7.18 3.82 7.63
CA VAL A 76 -8.40 3.01 7.67
C VAL A 76 -9.32 3.53 8.77
N ARG A 77 -8.78 3.76 9.96
CA ARG A 77 -9.58 4.24 11.07
C ARG A 77 -10.08 5.67 10.84
N GLU A 78 -9.20 6.53 10.36
CA GLU A 78 -9.56 7.93 10.18
C GLU A 78 -10.62 8.13 9.13
N GLU A 79 -10.58 7.31 8.08
CA GLU A 79 -11.50 7.48 6.97
C GLU A 79 -12.72 6.58 7.07
N GLY A 80 -12.82 5.83 8.15
CA GLY A 80 -14.05 5.09 8.41
C GLY A 80 -14.16 3.75 7.70
N TYR A 81 -13.08 3.24 7.15
CA TYR A 81 -13.11 1.90 6.59
C TYR A 81 -13.15 0.87 7.72
N SER A 82 -13.76 -0.27 7.44
CA SER A 82 -13.96 -1.27 8.48
C SER A 82 -12.74 -2.15 8.71
N ALA A 83 -11.89 -2.32 7.70
CA ALA A 83 -10.76 -3.24 7.83
C ALA A 83 -9.75 -3.02 6.72
N MET A 84 -8.59 -3.62 6.91
CA MET A 84 -7.56 -3.69 5.89
C MET A 84 -7.30 -5.16 5.60
N GLU A 85 -7.14 -5.48 4.34
CA GLU A 85 -6.81 -6.85 3.95
C GLU A 85 -5.64 -6.85 2.98
N TRP A 86 -4.99 -7.99 2.85
CA TRP A 86 -3.89 -8.15 1.91
C TRP A 86 -3.81 -9.61 1.49
N SER A 87 -3.06 -9.85 0.40
CA SER A 87 -2.91 -11.19 -0.11
C SER A 87 -1.65 -11.85 0.44
N CYS A 88 -1.77 -13.08 0.88
CA CYS A 88 -0.62 -13.84 1.33
C CYS A 88 0.17 -14.45 0.19
N LEU A 89 -0.34 -14.36 -1.01
CA LEU A 89 0.30 -15.00 -2.14
C LEU A 89 1.46 -14.19 -2.70
N LYS A 90 1.57 -12.94 -2.29
CA LYS A 90 2.63 -12.09 -2.78
C LYS A 90 3.76 -12.03 -1.79
N ASN A 91 4.85 -11.40 -2.21
CA ASN A 91 6.00 -11.26 -1.34
C ASN A 91 5.77 -10.30 -0.20
N ILE A 92 4.64 -9.70 -0.20
CA ILE A 92 4.31 -8.64 0.72
C ILE A 92 4.48 -9.05 2.19
N PHE A 93 4.06 -10.25 2.54
CA PHE A 93 4.14 -10.66 3.93
C PHE A 93 5.59 -10.85 4.38
N GLN A 94 6.47 -11.13 3.45
CA GLN A 94 7.89 -11.26 3.79
C GLN A 94 8.48 -9.91 4.16
N ILE A 95 7.95 -8.89 3.57
CA ILE A 95 8.45 -7.54 3.79
C ILE A 95 7.92 -6.99 5.10
N GLY A 96 6.71 -7.33 5.44
CA GLY A 96 6.06 -6.80 6.62
C GLY A 96 6.53 -7.40 7.93
N ARG A 97 7.29 -8.45 7.85
CA ARG A 97 7.75 -9.09 9.10
C ARG A 97 8.93 -8.41 9.72
#